data_4583fa3ae49298bfdceca09ac02af675
#
_entry.id   4583fa3ae49298bfdceca09ac02af675
#
_cell.length_a   1.000
_cell.length_b   1.000
_cell.length_c   1.000
_cell.angle_alpha   90.00
_cell.angle_beta   90.00
_cell.angle_gamma   90.00
#
_symmetry.space_group_name_H-M   'P 1'
#
loop_
_entity.id
_entity.type
_entity.pdbx_description
1 polymer ?
#
loop_
_entity_poly.entity_id
_entity_poly.type
_entity_poly.pdbx_seq_one_letter_code
_entity_poly.pdbx_strand_id
1 'polypeptide(L)'
;DMEGNIVHTWKHDHPAFYAELLPNGNLLRAEKIAGSPVNFGGWYGLLREYAWDGKVVWEYKVSNPRQIAHHGFDRLPNGNTAILIWENKTYDEALAKGRDPKDKALSRNGMPAPGQGPDGQPLQGIWPDAILEVTPKGEIAWEWHVWDNIGTGPDQIDINWHLPLSM
;
A
#
# COMPACT_ATOMS: atom_id res chain seq x y z
N ASP A 1 14.88 -13.37 23.89
CA ASP A 1 15.92 -14.39 23.71
C ASP A 1 15.29 -15.74 23.35
N MET A 2 16.10 -16.77 23.17
CA MET A 2 15.62 -18.10 22.79
C MET A 2 14.84 -18.80 23.90
N GLU A 3 14.96 -18.34 25.12
CA GLU A 3 14.22 -18.81 26.30
C GLU A 3 12.86 -18.11 26.46
N GLY A 4 12.53 -17.16 25.58
CA GLY A 4 11.27 -16.41 25.59
C GLY A 4 11.27 -15.16 26.47
N ASN A 5 12.44 -14.73 26.98
CA ASN A 5 12.51 -13.50 27.76
C ASN A 5 12.52 -12.27 26.81
N ILE A 6 11.80 -11.22 27.23
CA ILE A 6 11.82 -9.93 26.53
C ILE A 6 13.17 -9.26 26.79
N VAL A 7 13.97 -9.05 25.73
CA VAL A 7 15.30 -8.42 25.82
C VAL A 7 15.29 -6.95 25.45
N HIS A 8 14.28 -6.51 24.69
CA HIS A 8 14.08 -5.12 24.33
C HIS A 8 12.63 -4.80 23.98
N THR A 9 12.24 -3.53 24.10
CA THR A 9 10.92 -3.01 23.70
C THR A 9 11.05 -1.58 23.16
N TRP A 10 10.30 -1.28 22.08
CA TRP A 10 10.12 0.07 21.60
C TRP A 10 8.74 0.59 21.98
N LYS A 11 8.65 1.85 22.41
CA LYS A 11 7.37 2.54 22.66
C LYS A 11 6.96 3.31 21.42
N HIS A 12 5.67 3.22 21.07
CA HIS A 12 5.12 3.80 19.87
C HIS A 12 3.81 4.54 20.17
N ASP A 13 3.50 5.55 19.38
CA ASP A 13 2.30 6.38 19.43
C ASP A 13 1.20 5.95 18.44
N HIS A 14 1.56 5.14 17.44
CA HIS A 14 0.63 4.63 16.43
C HIS A 14 0.50 3.10 16.46
N PRO A 15 -0.68 2.55 16.11
CA PRO A 15 -0.84 1.10 15.96
C PRO A 15 0.09 0.54 14.89
N ALA A 16 0.73 -0.59 15.18
CA ALA A 16 1.52 -1.34 14.21
C ALA A 16 0.62 -2.01 13.16
N PHE A 17 1.15 -2.09 11.95
CA PHE A 17 0.68 -3.06 10.97
C PHE A 17 1.67 -4.22 10.85
N TYR A 18 2.93 -3.90 10.57
CA TYR A 18 4.03 -4.85 10.39
C TYR A 18 5.34 -4.21 10.85
N ALA A 19 6.33 -5.01 11.24
CA ALA A 19 7.64 -4.51 11.62
C ALA A 19 8.73 -5.53 11.30
N GLU A 20 9.93 -5.02 11.01
CA GLU A 20 11.12 -5.79 10.68
C GLU A 20 12.32 -5.28 11.47
N LEU A 21 13.09 -6.19 12.07
CA LEU A 21 14.34 -5.88 12.71
C LEU A 21 15.46 -5.87 11.67
N LEU A 22 16.03 -4.71 11.44
CA LEU A 22 17.09 -4.53 10.46
C LEU A 22 18.45 -5.08 10.95
N PRO A 23 19.37 -5.43 10.03
CA PRO A 23 20.70 -5.94 10.42
C PRO A 23 21.52 -4.99 11.30
N ASN A 24 21.25 -3.69 11.25
CA ASN A 24 21.89 -2.67 12.10
C ASN A 24 21.29 -2.60 13.53
N GLY A 25 20.29 -3.43 13.84
CA GLY A 25 19.57 -3.44 15.11
C GLY A 25 18.43 -2.43 15.22
N ASN A 26 18.16 -1.63 14.19
CA ASN A 26 17.01 -0.73 14.16
C ASN A 26 15.72 -1.49 13.84
N LEU A 27 14.58 -0.93 14.25
CA LEU A 27 13.26 -1.45 13.93
C LEU A 27 12.64 -0.62 12.79
N LEU A 28 12.42 -1.22 11.63
CA LEU A 28 11.62 -0.62 10.56
C LEU A 28 10.16 -1.05 10.72
N ARG A 29 9.23 -0.09 10.85
CA ARG A 29 7.87 -0.36 11.28
C ARG A 29 6.84 0.41 10.45
N ALA A 30 5.85 -0.34 9.94
CA ALA A 30 4.66 0.20 9.28
C ALA A 30 3.59 0.56 10.33
N GLU A 31 3.03 1.75 10.21
CA GLU A 31 2.14 2.35 11.20
C GLU A 31 0.85 2.85 10.59
N LYS A 32 -0.26 2.59 11.26
CA LYS A 32 -1.55 3.16 10.89
C LYS A 32 -1.67 4.57 11.45
N ILE A 33 -2.01 5.51 10.58
CA ILE A 33 -2.25 6.92 10.94
C ILE A 33 -3.68 7.33 10.62
N ALA A 34 -4.14 8.40 11.24
CA ALA A 34 -5.46 8.97 10.95
C ALA A 34 -5.53 9.54 9.52
N GLY A 35 -6.73 9.58 8.95
CA GLY A 35 -6.96 10.17 7.62
C GLY A 35 -6.59 9.26 6.45
N SER A 36 -6.62 7.95 6.65
CA SER A 36 -6.50 6.99 5.54
C SER A 36 -7.58 7.22 4.49
N PRO A 37 -7.24 7.21 3.17
CA PRO A 37 -8.23 7.30 2.10
C PRO A 37 -9.03 6.01 1.93
N VAL A 38 -8.66 4.94 2.62
CA VAL A 38 -9.31 3.63 2.58
C VAL A 38 -9.60 3.10 3.98
N ASN A 39 -10.62 2.23 4.10
CA ASN A 39 -11.00 1.58 5.36
C ASN A 39 -10.99 0.04 5.29
N PHE A 40 -10.56 -0.53 4.17
CA PHE A 40 -10.38 -1.99 4.04
C PHE A 40 -9.00 -2.43 4.54
N GLY A 41 -8.82 -3.75 4.76
CA GLY A 41 -7.65 -4.30 5.44
C GLY A 41 -6.32 -4.13 4.71
N GLY A 42 -5.23 -4.22 5.44
CA GLY A 42 -3.87 -4.31 4.90
C GLY A 42 -3.13 -2.98 4.71
N TRP A 43 -3.78 -1.83 4.89
CA TRP A 43 -3.14 -0.52 4.73
C TRP A 43 -2.33 -0.08 5.95
N TYR A 44 -1.32 0.72 5.69
CA TYR A 44 -0.64 1.60 6.64
C TYR A 44 -0.31 2.92 5.95
N GLY A 45 -0.04 3.98 6.70
CA GLY A 45 0.17 5.31 6.09
C GLY A 45 1.53 5.91 6.39
N LEU A 46 2.28 5.29 7.27
CA LEU A 46 3.57 5.79 7.75
C LEU A 46 4.53 4.63 7.92
N LEU A 47 5.75 4.78 7.44
CA LEU A 47 6.85 3.87 7.66
C LEU A 47 7.93 4.60 8.43
N ARG A 48 8.39 4.02 9.57
CA ARG A 48 9.40 4.60 10.44
C ARG A 48 10.51 3.61 10.75
N GLU A 49 11.72 4.11 10.77
CA GLU A 49 12.87 3.40 11.32
C GLU A 49 13.20 3.98 12.69
N TYR A 50 13.22 3.11 13.70
CA TYR A 50 13.57 3.44 15.07
C TYR A 50 14.94 2.87 15.40
N ALA A 51 15.83 3.72 15.93
CA ALA A 51 17.08 3.27 16.52
C ALA A 51 16.79 2.42 17.78
N TRP A 52 17.81 1.72 18.29
CA TRP A 52 17.69 0.91 19.49
C TRP A 52 17.23 1.72 20.70
N ASP A 53 17.62 2.98 20.83
CA ASP A 53 17.21 3.89 21.91
C ASP A 53 15.79 4.45 21.74
N GLY A 54 15.07 4.02 20.70
CA GLY A 54 13.69 4.43 20.40
C GLY A 54 13.54 5.74 19.62
N LYS A 55 14.64 6.39 19.23
CA LYS A 55 14.56 7.58 18.38
C LYS A 55 14.20 7.21 16.96
N VAL A 56 13.31 8.00 16.34
CA VAL A 56 13.02 7.92 14.90
C VAL A 56 14.24 8.48 14.17
N VAL A 57 14.86 7.63 13.33
CA VAL A 57 16.02 8.01 12.51
C VAL A 57 15.66 8.19 11.03
N TRP A 58 14.53 7.67 10.62
CA TRP A 58 13.96 7.86 9.29
C TRP A 58 12.44 7.70 9.34
N GLU A 59 11.73 8.47 8.49
CA GLU A 59 10.29 8.26 8.27
C GLU A 59 9.90 8.59 6.83
N TYR A 60 8.89 7.88 6.35
CA TYR A 60 8.27 8.14 5.06
C TYR A 60 6.76 7.97 5.14
N LYS A 61 6.02 9.03 4.78
CA LYS A 61 4.57 9.02 4.79
C LYS A 61 4.04 8.70 3.39
N VAL A 62 3.26 7.60 3.27
CA VAL A 62 2.52 7.23 2.07
C VAL A 62 1.04 7.13 2.42
N SER A 63 0.41 8.27 2.55
CA SER A 63 -1.04 8.38 2.74
C SER A 63 -1.51 9.73 2.24
N ASN A 64 -2.20 9.73 1.11
CA ASN A 64 -2.86 10.89 0.52
C ASN A 64 -4.11 10.41 -0.26
N PRO A 65 -4.97 11.29 -0.79
CA PRO A 65 -6.19 10.88 -1.50
C PRO A 65 -5.96 9.97 -2.72
N ARG A 66 -4.75 9.93 -3.26
CA ARG A 66 -4.40 9.17 -4.46
C ARG A 66 -3.56 7.92 -4.19
N GLN A 67 -2.95 7.80 -3.01
CA GLN A 67 -2.03 6.71 -2.69
C GLN A 67 -2.06 6.36 -1.21
N ILE A 68 -1.88 5.07 -0.92
CA ILE A 68 -1.65 4.57 0.43
C ILE A 68 -0.79 3.31 0.40
N ALA A 69 0.16 3.21 1.33
CA ALA A 69 0.95 2.02 1.51
C ALA A 69 0.14 0.87 2.09
N HIS A 70 0.45 -0.36 1.67
CA HIS A 70 -0.20 -1.56 2.15
C HIS A 70 0.73 -2.78 2.20
N HIS A 71 0.38 -3.74 3.03
CA HIS A 71 0.95 -5.07 3.23
C HIS A 71 2.47 -5.09 3.43
N GLY A 72 3.29 -4.80 2.42
CA GLY A 72 4.71 -5.06 2.45
C GLY A 72 5.60 -3.84 2.24
N PHE A 73 6.79 -3.94 2.78
CA PHE A 73 7.96 -3.11 2.48
C PHE A 73 9.21 -3.97 2.64
N ASP A 74 10.33 -3.50 2.11
CA ASP A 74 11.62 -4.16 2.27
C ASP A 74 12.76 -3.12 2.25
N ARG A 75 13.72 -3.25 3.17
CA ARG A 75 14.93 -2.44 3.16
C ARG A 75 15.96 -3.07 2.23
N LEU A 76 16.22 -2.42 1.11
CA LEU A 76 17.12 -2.91 0.07
C LEU A 76 18.60 -2.79 0.48
N PRO A 77 19.48 -3.63 -0.11
CA PRO A 77 20.93 -3.58 0.18
C PRO A 77 21.61 -2.24 -0.14
N ASN A 78 21.03 -1.44 -1.05
CA ASN A 78 21.53 -0.10 -1.40
C ASN A 78 21.09 0.98 -0.38
N GLY A 79 20.35 0.60 0.66
CA GLY A 79 19.80 1.50 1.68
C GLY A 79 18.46 2.15 1.33
N ASN A 80 17.96 1.98 0.12
CA ASN A 80 16.61 2.40 -0.26
C ASN A 80 15.56 1.49 0.37
N THR A 81 14.31 1.91 0.33
CA THR A 81 13.19 1.10 0.84
C THR A 81 12.18 0.88 -0.28
N ALA A 82 11.92 -0.38 -0.62
CA ALA A 82 10.81 -0.76 -1.48
C ALA A 82 9.51 -0.74 -0.67
N ILE A 83 8.46 -0.11 -1.22
CA ILE A 83 7.17 0.05 -0.55
C ILE A 83 6.06 -0.32 -1.53
N LEU A 84 5.20 -1.26 -1.13
CA LEU A 84 4.01 -1.60 -1.89
C LEU A 84 2.90 -0.59 -1.58
N ILE A 85 2.30 -0.01 -2.61
CA ILE A 85 1.24 0.97 -2.48
C ILE A 85 0.02 0.61 -3.33
N TRP A 86 -1.14 1.09 -2.92
CA TRP A 86 -2.32 1.23 -3.77
C TRP A 86 -2.40 2.64 -4.33
N GLU A 87 -2.80 2.74 -5.61
CA GLU A 87 -3.08 4.00 -6.27
C GLU A 87 -4.57 4.13 -6.57
N ASN A 88 -5.18 5.25 -6.20
CA ASN A 88 -6.55 5.52 -6.60
C ASN A 88 -6.61 5.94 -8.07
N LYS A 89 -7.27 5.13 -8.89
CA LYS A 89 -7.68 5.48 -10.26
C LYS A 89 -9.19 5.70 -10.26
N THR A 90 -9.62 6.83 -10.79
CA THR A 90 -11.04 7.18 -10.86
C THR A 90 -11.82 6.24 -11.76
N TYR A 91 -13.13 6.28 -11.66
CA TYR A 91 -14.01 5.53 -12.56
C TYR A 91 -13.78 5.90 -14.02
N ASP A 92 -13.62 7.20 -14.33
CA ASP A 92 -13.39 7.69 -15.69
C ASP A 92 -12.01 7.25 -16.23
N GLU A 93 -10.97 7.25 -15.39
CA GLU A 93 -9.66 6.70 -15.74
C GLU A 93 -9.77 5.20 -16.06
N ALA A 94 -10.58 4.45 -15.29
CA ALA A 94 -10.81 3.03 -15.52
C ALA A 94 -11.57 2.77 -16.84
N LEU A 95 -12.60 3.57 -17.14
CA LEU A 95 -13.31 3.51 -18.43
C LEU A 95 -12.36 3.80 -19.62
N ALA A 96 -11.54 4.83 -19.50
CA ALA A 96 -10.55 5.17 -20.53
C ALA A 96 -9.53 4.06 -20.74
N LYS A 97 -9.25 3.25 -19.72
CA LYS A 97 -8.34 2.09 -19.78
C LYS A 97 -9.01 0.81 -20.29
N GLY A 98 -10.33 0.85 -20.59
CA GLY A 98 -11.07 -0.28 -21.20
C GLY A 98 -12.06 -1.00 -20.28
N ARG A 99 -12.34 -0.46 -19.09
CA ARG A 99 -13.38 -1.00 -18.22
C ARG A 99 -14.76 -0.94 -18.89
N ASP A 100 -15.55 -2.02 -18.81
CA ASP A 100 -16.94 -2.00 -19.28
C ASP A 100 -17.77 -1.04 -18.42
N PRO A 101 -18.46 -0.03 -19.00
CA PRO A 101 -19.34 0.87 -18.26
C PRO A 101 -20.55 0.17 -17.64
N LYS A 102 -20.89 -1.05 -18.09
CA LYS A 102 -21.92 -1.90 -17.49
C LYS A 102 -21.43 -2.69 -16.30
N ASP A 103 -20.09 -2.75 -16.11
CA ASP A 103 -19.49 -3.41 -14.97
C ASP A 103 -19.78 -2.62 -13.68
N LYS A 104 -20.92 -2.99 -13.07
CA LYS A 104 -21.27 -2.52 -11.72
C LYS A 104 -20.47 -3.27 -10.64
N ALA A 105 -19.66 -4.19 -11.06
CA ALA A 105 -19.04 -5.18 -10.21
C ALA A 105 -17.75 -4.70 -9.60
N LEU A 106 -17.85 -3.73 -8.78
CA LEU A 106 -17.05 -3.77 -7.57
C LEU A 106 -17.85 -4.37 -6.42
N SER A 107 -19.02 -4.94 -6.71
CA SER A 107 -19.76 -5.74 -5.74
C SER A 107 -19.82 -7.19 -6.19
N ARG A 108 -18.88 -8.00 -5.75
CA ARG A 108 -19.08 -9.46 -5.71
C ARG A 108 -20.23 -9.75 -4.74
N ASN A 109 -21.31 -10.38 -5.25
CA ASN A 109 -22.41 -10.91 -4.44
C ASN A 109 -23.11 -9.89 -3.52
N GLY A 110 -23.38 -8.68 -4.01
CA GLY A 110 -24.07 -7.67 -3.20
C GLY A 110 -23.24 -7.11 -2.04
N MET A 111 -21.95 -7.48 -1.93
CA MET A 111 -21.05 -6.77 -1.06
C MET A 111 -20.71 -5.40 -1.67
N PRO A 112 -20.68 -4.34 -0.87
CA PRO A 112 -20.15 -3.07 -1.36
C PRO A 112 -18.74 -3.29 -1.91
N ALA A 113 -18.39 -2.53 -2.95
CA ALA A 113 -17.02 -2.48 -3.44
C ALA A 113 -16.04 -2.41 -2.27
N PRO A 114 -14.90 -3.11 -2.32
CA PRO A 114 -13.96 -3.09 -1.22
C PRO A 114 -13.57 -1.65 -0.92
N GLY A 115 -13.99 -1.17 0.22
CA GLY A 115 -13.68 0.14 0.75
C GLY A 115 -14.80 1.16 0.64
N GLN A 116 -15.08 1.74 1.79
CA GLN A 116 -15.79 3.01 1.89
C GLN A 116 -14.77 4.10 2.12
N GLY A 117 -14.94 5.24 1.46
CA GLY A 117 -14.20 6.45 1.81
C GLY A 117 -14.45 6.86 3.26
N PRO A 118 -13.68 7.82 3.79
CA PRO A 118 -13.87 8.34 5.14
C PRO A 118 -15.27 8.91 5.41
N ASP A 119 -16.00 9.26 4.35
CA ASP A 119 -17.38 9.75 4.35
C ASP A 119 -18.43 8.62 4.30
N GLY A 120 -18.02 7.35 4.32
CA GLY A 120 -18.88 6.19 4.23
C GLY A 120 -19.44 5.91 2.83
N GLN A 121 -19.03 6.68 1.81
CA GLN A 121 -19.43 6.44 0.43
C GLN A 121 -18.55 5.36 -0.22
N PRO A 122 -19.10 4.55 -1.15
CA PRO A 122 -18.33 3.59 -1.91
C PRO A 122 -17.18 4.31 -2.65
N LEU A 123 -15.98 3.76 -2.57
CA LEU A 123 -14.86 4.21 -3.40
C LEU A 123 -15.21 3.90 -4.86
N GLN A 124 -15.44 4.93 -5.67
CA GLN A 124 -15.89 4.79 -7.05
C GLN A 124 -14.77 4.42 -8.03
N GLY A 125 -13.54 4.42 -7.56
CA GLY A 125 -12.36 4.07 -8.33
C GLY A 125 -11.90 2.63 -8.10
N ILE A 126 -10.79 2.29 -8.74
CA ILE A 126 -10.02 1.07 -8.46
C ILE A 126 -8.71 1.44 -7.79
N TRP A 127 -8.11 0.48 -7.11
CA TRP A 127 -6.87 0.67 -6.38
C TRP A 127 -5.81 -0.35 -6.82
N PRO A 128 -5.25 -0.23 -8.06
CA PRO A 128 -4.16 -1.08 -8.51
C PRO A 128 -2.93 -0.88 -7.65
N ASP A 129 -2.11 -1.93 -7.61
CA ASP A 129 -0.83 -1.92 -6.92
C ASP A 129 0.21 -1.11 -7.68
N ALA A 130 1.15 -0.53 -6.93
CA ALA A 130 2.41 -0.02 -7.45
C ALA A 130 3.53 -0.27 -6.43
N ILE A 131 4.77 -0.21 -6.89
CA ILE A 131 5.95 -0.33 -6.05
C ILE A 131 6.73 0.98 -6.17
N LEU A 132 7.07 1.56 -5.03
CA LEU A 132 7.98 2.69 -4.93
C LEU A 132 9.31 2.23 -4.34
N GLU A 133 10.43 2.65 -4.90
CA GLU A 133 11.73 2.59 -4.27
C GLU A 133 12.10 3.99 -3.78
N VAL A 134 12.21 4.13 -2.45
CA VAL A 134 12.43 5.42 -1.77
C VAL A 134 13.84 5.47 -1.19
N THR A 135 14.58 6.54 -1.49
CA THR A 135 15.90 6.75 -0.95
C THR A 135 15.89 7.08 0.55
N PRO A 136 17.01 6.98 1.26
CA PRO A 136 17.15 7.47 2.64
C PRO A 136 16.80 8.96 2.83
N LYS A 137 16.82 9.75 1.75
CA LYS A 137 16.41 11.17 1.76
C LYS A 137 14.91 11.38 1.54
N GLY A 138 14.15 10.30 1.30
CA GLY A 138 12.71 10.38 0.99
C GLY A 138 12.39 10.72 -0.47
N GLU A 139 13.34 10.60 -1.38
CA GLU A 139 13.15 10.80 -2.82
C GLU A 139 12.76 9.47 -3.48
N ILE A 140 11.88 9.49 -4.48
CA ILE A 140 11.57 8.31 -5.28
C ILE A 140 12.73 8.08 -6.25
N ALA A 141 13.42 6.94 -6.08
CA ALA A 141 14.52 6.52 -6.96
C ALA A 141 14.01 5.71 -8.17
N TRP A 142 12.94 4.95 -7.97
CA TRP A 142 12.31 4.12 -8.98
C TRP A 142 10.86 3.83 -8.59
N GLU A 143 10.01 3.63 -9.60
CA GLU A 143 8.61 3.23 -9.42
C GLU A 143 8.15 2.31 -10.54
N TRP A 144 7.22 1.42 -10.21
CA TRP A 144 6.54 0.56 -11.16
C TRP A 144 5.06 0.46 -10.82
N HIS A 145 4.21 0.59 -11.83
CA HIS A 145 2.76 0.69 -11.64
C HIS A 145 2.05 -0.41 -12.44
N VAL A 146 1.23 -1.23 -11.76
CA VAL A 146 0.33 -2.18 -12.42
C VAL A 146 -0.53 -1.44 -13.45
N TRP A 147 -1.00 -0.24 -13.10
CA TRP A 147 -1.85 0.57 -13.96
C TRP A 147 -1.26 0.82 -15.34
N ASP A 148 0.00 1.13 -15.44
CA ASP A 148 0.66 1.44 -16.71
C ASP A 148 0.83 0.21 -17.60
N ASN A 149 0.83 -0.97 -16.97
CA ASN A 149 1.03 -2.26 -17.61
C ASN A 149 -0.28 -3.01 -17.90
N ILE A 150 -1.45 -2.44 -17.56
CA ILE A 150 -2.74 -3.05 -17.89
C ILE A 150 -3.06 -2.92 -19.37
N GLY A 151 -3.43 -4.03 -20.01
CA GLY A 151 -3.84 -4.10 -21.41
C GLY A 151 -3.96 -5.54 -21.90
N THR A 152 -4.15 -5.73 -23.20
CA THR A 152 -4.32 -7.04 -23.85
C THR A 152 -3.14 -7.41 -24.75
N GLY A 153 -2.06 -6.62 -24.73
CA GLY A 153 -0.84 -6.90 -25.48
C GLY A 153 0.00 -8.04 -24.85
N PRO A 154 1.00 -8.58 -25.57
CA PRO A 154 1.78 -9.72 -25.12
C PRO A 154 2.59 -9.48 -23.84
N ASP A 155 2.95 -8.23 -23.57
CA ASP A 155 3.74 -7.81 -22.39
C ASP A 155 2.89 -7.02 -21.38
N GLN A 156 1.55 -7.14 -21.45
CA GLN A 156 0.62 -6.42 -20.60
C GLN A 156 -0.13 -7.37 -19.65
N ILE A 157 -0.63 -6.80 -18.56
CA ILE A 157 -1.44 -7.50 -17.58
C ILE A 157 -2.90 -7.40 -18.02
N ASP A 158 -3.49 -8.51 -18.47
CA ASP A 158 -4.91 -8.58 -18.78
C ASP A 158 -5.70 -8.86 -17.49
N ILE A 159 -6.43 -7.85 -17.03
CA ILE A 159 -7.30 -7.96 -15.84
C ILE A 159 -8.73 -8.41 -16.20
N ASN A 160 -8.95 -8.85 -17.43
CA ASN A 160 -10.21 -9.45 -17.90
C ASN A 160 -11.45 -8.55 -17.74
N TRP A 161 -11.31 -7.24 -17.87
CA TRP A 161 -12.45 -6.33 -17.77
C TRP A 161 -13.53 -6.57 -18.82
N HIS A 162 -13.17 -7.22 -19.93
CA HIS A 162 -14.06 -7.55 -21.04
C HIS A 162 -14.73 -8.92 -20.89
N LEU A 163 -14.36 -9.71 -19.90
CA LEU A 163 -14.95 -11.01 -19.64
C LEU A 163 -16.03 -10.92 -18.56
N PRO A 164 -17.17 -11.61 -18.74
CA PRO A 164 -18.12 -11.73 -17.64
C PRO A 164 -17.44 -12.43 -16.46
N LEU A 165 -17.62 -11.88 -15.27
CA LEU A 165 -17.12 -12.53 -14.05
C LEU A 165 -17.76 -13.92 -13.99
N SER A 166 -16.96 -14.98 -14.17
CA SER A 166 -17.42 -16.34 -13.92
C SER A 166 -17.79 -16.45 -12.43
N MET A 167 -19.05 -16.74 -12.16
CA MET A 167 -19.56 -17.06 -10.83
C MET A 167 -18.97 -18.37 -10.33
#